data_e6a4c870dd13910640844c9e80f45200
#
_entry.id   e6a4c870dd13910640844c9e80f45200
#
_cell.length_a   1.000
_cell.length_b   1.000
_cell.length_c   1.000
_cell.angle_alpha   90.00
_cell.angle_beta   90.00
_cell.angle_gamma   90.00
#
_symmetry.space_group_name_H-M   'P 1'
#
loop_
_entity.id
_entity.type
_entity.pdbx_description
1 polymer ?
#
loop_
_entity_poly.entity_id
_entity_poly.type
_entity_poly.pdbx_seq_one_letter_code
_entity_poly.pdbx_strand_id
1 'polypeptide(L)'
;MNNQSELAYMQIKEKILAGGLLPGARLVEQALSEELGVNRGDVRQSLARLCAEGLADRGEKGGYFVKTLTEKDVREIYEIRHILETSAVPLIMERATEADYAELEAIAGHMQLMAEHGYTLGVCEADLKFHKAL
;
A
#
# COMPACT_ATOMS: atom_id res chain seq x y z
N MET A 1 5.95 -18.17 7.91
CA MET A 1 5.44 -17.08 8.78
C MET A 1 4.29 -17.63 9.59
N ASN A 2 4.19 -17.24 10.85
CA ASN A 2 3.08 -17.65 11.72
C ASN A 2 1.81 -16.95 11.23
N ASN A 3 0.67 -17.63 11.23
CA ASN A 3 -0.62 -17.09 10.77
C ASN A 3 -1.01 -15.78 11.50
N GLN A 4 -0.61 -15.62 12.76
CA GLN A 4 -0.90 -14.42 13.56
C GLN A 4 -0.07 -13.20 13.15
N SER A 5 1.18 -13.36 12.78
CA SER A 5 1.99 -12.24 12.28
C SER A 5 1.53 -11.75 10.90
N GLU A 6 1.04 -12.64 10.04
CA GLU A 6 0.44 -12.28 8.76
C GLU A 6 -0.87 -11.50 8.96
N LEU A 7 -1.73 -11.98 9.86
CA LEU A 7 -2.98 -11.31 10.21
C LEU A 7 -2.71 -9.89 10.76
N ALA A 8 -1.79 -9.77 11.71
CA ALA A 8 -1.39 -8.47 12.26
C ALA A 8 -0.84 -7.53 11.18
N TYR A 9 0.02 -8.05 10.29
CA TYR A 9 0.55 -7.28 9.17
C TYR A 9 -0.57 -6.74 8.26
N MET A 10 -1.50 -7.59 7.85
CA MET A 10 -2.61 -7.18 6.97
C MET A 10 -3.48 -6.11 7.62
N GLN A 11 -3.85 -6.28 8.89
CA GLN A 11 -4.72 -5.34 9.61
C GLN A 11 -4.03 -3.99 9.86
N ILE A 12 -2.74 -3.99 10.23
CA ILE A 12 -2.00 -2.73 10.42
C ILE A 12 -1.83 -2.02 9.06
N LYS A 13 -1.50 -2.74 8.00
CA LYS A 13 -1.37 -2.21 6.64
C LYS A 13 -2.67 -1.56 6.17
N GLU A 14 -3.80 -2.26 6.34
CA GLU A 14 -5.12 -1.73 6.00
C GLU A 14 -5.43 -0.44 6.76
N LYS A 15 -5.15 -0.38 8.07
CA LYS A 15 -5.34 0.83 8.87
C LYS A 15 -4.49 2.01 8.40
N ILE A 16 -3.24 1.76 7.98
CA ILE A 16 -2.36 2.80 7.41
C ILE A 16 -2.95 3.31 6.09
N LEU A 17 -3.31 2.40 5.18
CA LEU A 17 -3.83 2.75 3.86
C LEU A 17 -5.21 3.43 3.92
N ALA A 18 -6.07 3.03 4.85
CA ALA A 18 -7.37 3.65 5.09
C ALA A 18 -7.31 4.98 5.84
N GLY A 19 -6.11 5.42 6.27
CA GLY A 19 -5.94 6.66 7.05
C GLY A 19 -6.37 6.56 8.51
N GLY A 20 -6.65 5.36 9.02
CA GLY A 20 -6.93 5.11 10.43
C GLY A 20 -5.70 5.27 11.33
N LEU A 21 -4.50 5.12 10.74
CA LEU A 21 -3.23 5.45 11.35
C LEU A 21 -2.58 6.55 10.49
N LEU A 22 -2.50 7.77 11.04
CA LEU A 22 -2.02 8.94 10.31
C LEU A 22 -0.50 8.90 10.07
N PRO A 23 0.02 9.52 9.00
CA PRO A 23 1.46 9.69 8.78
C PRO A 23 2.15 10.29 10.02
N GLY A 24 3.29 9.73 10.41
CA GLY A 24 4.03 10.12 11.61
C GLY A 24 3.46 9.58 12.94
N ALA A 25 2.29 8.94 12.94
CA ALA A 25 1.74 8.33 14.15
C ALA A 25 2.64 7.23 14.68
N ARG A 26 2.82 7.17 16.01
CA ARG A 26 3.61 6.13 16.66
C ARG A 26 2.84 4.80 16.69
N LEU A 27 3.47 3.75 16.20
CA LEU A 27 2.96 2.38 16.23
C LEU A 27 3.44 1.67 17.51
N VAL A 28 2.58 1.66 18.52
CA VAL A 28 2.94 1.12 19.85
C VAL A 28 2.64 -0.38 19.87
N GLU A 29 3.70 -1.21 19.96
CA GLU A 29 3.61 -2.67 19.95
C GLU A 29 2.58 -3.22 20.96
N GLN A 30 2.56 -2.67 22.16
CA GLN A 30 1.63 -3.11 23.22
C GLN A 30 0.17 -2.82 22.83
N ALA A 31 -0.12 -1.59 22.41
CA ALA A 31 -1.47 -1.18 22.05
C ALA A 31 -1.99 -1.99 20.84
N LEU A 32 -1.15 -2.18 19.81
CA LEU A 32 -1.49 -2.99 18.65
C LEU A 32 -1.69 -4.47 19.02
N SER A 33 -0.88 -5.01 19.94
CA SER A 33 -1.02 -6.39 20.45
C SER A 33 -2.37 -6.60 21.15
N GLU A 34 -2.75 -5.66 21.99
CA GLU A 34 -4.03 -5.69 22.70
C GLU A 34 -5.22 -5.53 21.74
N GLU A 35 -5.14 -4.57 20.84
CA GLU A 35 -6.20 -4.28 19.87
C GLU A 35 -6.45 -5.44 18.90
N LEU A 36 -5.36 -6.07 18.40
CA LEU A 36 -5.43 -7.12 17.38
C LEU A 36 -5.56 -8.53 17.97
N GLY A 37 -5.46 -8.68 19.30
CA GLY A 37 -5.52 -9.98 19.97
C GLY A 37 -4.36 -10.92 19.61
N VAL A 38 -3.19 -10.39 19.26
CA VAL A 38 -1.98 -11.14 18.89
C VAL A 38 -0.84 -10.83 19.86
N ASN A 39 0.19 -11.69 19.94
CA ASN A 39 1.32 -11.41 20.81
C ASN A 39 2.23 -10.29 20.28
N ARG A 40 3.00 -9.64 21.16
CA ARG A 40 3.90 -8.53 20.80
C ARG A 40 5.01 -8.93 19.83
N GLY A 41 5.42 -10.20 19.82
CA GLY A 41 6.42 -10.72 18.89
C GLY A 41 5.89 -10.71 17.44
N ASP A 42 4.65 -11.12 17.24
CA ASP A 42 3.98 -11.10 15.94
C ASP A 42 3.78 -9.66 15.45
N VAL A 43 3.36 -8.74 16.34
CA VAL A 43 3.27 -7.31 16.01
C VAL A 43 4.62 -6.75 15.57
N ARG A 44 5.69 -7.03 16.33
CA ARG A 44 7.05 -6.55 15.99
C ARG A 44 7.53 -7.07 14.64
N GLN A 45 7.26 -8.33 14.33
CA GLN A 45 7.57 -8.93 13.02
C GLN A 45 6.79 -8.23 11.89
N SER A 46 5.51 -7.95 12.12
CA SER A 46 4.67 -7.22 11.18
C SER A 46 5.16 -5.79 10.94
N LEU A 47 5.52 -5.07 12.02
CA LEU A 47 6.07 -3.72 11.92
C LEU A 47 7.42 -3.67 11.21
N ALA A 48 8.29 -4.66 11.44
CA ALA A 48 9.55 -4.78 10.73
C ALA A 48 9.34 -4.98 9.21
N ARG A 49 8.33 -5.77 8.83
CA ARG A 49 7.94 -5.95 7.43
C ARG A 49 7.37 -4.67 6.81
N LEU A 50 6.50 -3.97 7.53
CA LEU A 50 5.97 -2.67 7.07
C LEU A 50 7.08 -1.63 6.87
N CYS A 51 8.14 -1.66 7.70
CA CYS A 51 9.33 -0.83 7.47
C CYS A 51 10.08 -1.24 6.20
N ALA A 52 10.25 -2.53 5.94
CA ALA A 52 10.89 -3.02 4.72
C ALA A 52 10.10 -2.66 3.45
N GLU A 53 8.77 -2.55 3.56
CA GLU A 53 7.87 -2.10 2.48
C GLU A 53 7.73 -0.56 2.38
N GLY A 54 8.40 0.21 3.26
CA GLY A 54 8.34 1.67 3.24
C GLY A 54 7.02 2.27 3.75
N LEU A 55 6.20 1.49 4.47
CA LEU A 55 4.94 1.96 5.08
C LEU A 55 5.13 2.46 6.52
N ALA A 56 6.25 2.09 7.16
CA ALA A 56 6.62 2.55 8.48
C ALA A 56 8.12 2.86 8.54
N ASP A 57 8.52 3.67 9.51
CA ASP A 57 9.91 3.99 9.83
C ASP A 57 10.25 3.54 11.23
N ARG A 58 11.52 3.21 11.45
CA ARG A 58 12.05 2.99 12.79
C ARG A 58 12.65 4.30 13.30
N GLY A 59 12.16 4.78 14.45
CA GLY A 59 12.68 6.00 15.04
C GLY A 59 14.11 5.84 15.56
N GLU A 60 14.89 6.91 15.56
CA GLU A 60 16.29 6.94 16.04
C GLU A 60 16.44 6.45 17.48
N LYS A 61 15.49 6.79 18.34
CA LYS A 61 15.43 6.36 19.77
C LYS A 61 14.65 5.05 19.94
N GLY A 62 14.40 4.32 18.83
CA GLY A 62 13.58 3.13 18.80
C GLY A 62 12.08 3.41 18.63
N GLY A 63 11.30 2.32 18.49
CA GLY A 63 9.88 2.40 18.16
C GLY A 63 9.62 2.46 16.66
N TYR A 64 8.36 2.35 16.30
CA TYR A 64 7.90 2.38 14.92
C TYR A 64 6.91 3.53 14.72
N PHE A 65 6.93 4.11 13.54
CA PHE A 65 6.08 5.24 13.16
C PHE A 65 5.54 5.02 11.75
N VAL A 66 4.32 5.47 11.48
CA VAL A 66 3.77 5.47 10.11
C VAL A 66 4.66 6.37 9.25
N LYS A 67 5.01 5.89 8.05
CA LYS A 67 5.82 6.64 7.08
C LYS A 67 5.20 8.00 6.79
N THR A 68 6.03 9.03 6.85
CA THR A 68 5.69 10.37 6.36
C THR A 68 6.42 10.60 5.04
N LEU A 69 5.68 10.85 3.97
CA LEU A 69 6.26 11.22 2.69
C LEU A 69 6.44 12.73 2.62
N THR A 70 7.61 13.18 2.18
CA THR A 70 7.86 14.57 1.83
C THR A 70 7.38 14.86 0.40
N GLU A 71 7.20 16.13 0.05
CA GLU A 71 6.89 16.51 -1.34
C GLU A 71 7.95 15.99 -2.32
N LYS A 72 9.21 15.93 -1.89
CA LYS A 72 10.30 15.37 -2.68
C LYS A 72 10.09 13.89 -2.93
N ASP A 73 9.77 13.11 -1.89
CA ASP A 73 9.51 11.67 -2.03
C ASP A 73 8.36 11.40 -3.01
N VAL A 74 7.28 12.17 -2.88
CA VAL A 74 6.13 12.06 -3.79
C VAL A 74 6.54 12.36 -5.24
N ARG A 75 7.30 13.43 -5.46
CA ARG A 75 7.79 13.80 -6.79
C ARG A 75 8.67 12.70 -7.39
N GLU A 76 9.63 12.18 -6.64
CA GLU A 76 10.54 11.11 -7.09
C GLU A 76 9.77 9.81 -7.42
N ILE A 77 8.74 9.45 -6.62
CA ILE A 77 7.86 8.31 -6.91
C ILE A 77 7.13 8.52 -8.24
N TYR A 78 6.55 9.70 -8.49
CA TYR A 78 5.85 9.99 -9.73
C TYR A 78 6.79 10.03 -10.94
N GLU A 79 8.02 10.52 -10.79
CA GLU A 79 9.04 10.50 -11.85
C GLU A 79 9.39 9.05 -12.25
N ILE A 80 9.62 8.17 -11.27
CA ILE A 80 9.92 6.76 -11.52
C ILE A 80 8.70 6.05 -12.15
N ARG A 81 7.49 6.27 -11.63
CA ARG A 81 6.27 5.73 -12.22
C ARG A 81 6.12 6.16 -13.68
N HIS A 82 6.29 7.44 -13.96
CA HIS A 82 6.19 7.95 -15.33
C HIS A 82 7.17 7.25 -16.29
N ILE A 83 8.41 7.06 -15.87
CA ILE A 83 9.43 6.36 -16.70
C ILE A 83 9.01 4.91 -16.95
N LEU A 84 8.62 4.19 -15.89
CA LEU A 84 8.27 2.77 -16.00
C LEU A 84 6.99 2.56 -16.83
N GLU A 85 5.94 3.32 -16.53
CA GLU A 85 4.65 3.20 -17.20
C GLU A 85 4.75 3.59 -18.68
N THR A 86 5.43 4.69 -19.01
CA THR A 86 5.64 5.11 -20.39
C THR A 86 6.46 4.08 -21.17
N SER A 87 7.46 3.45 -20.52
CA SER A 87 8.27 2.41 -21.16
C SER A 87 7.52 1.09 -21.31
N ALA A 88 6.53 0.82 -20.46
CA ALA A 88 5.70 -0.39 -20.53
C ALA A 88 4.69 -0.34 -21.68
N VAL A 89 4.17 0.84 -22.05
CA VAL A 89 3.11 0.98 -23.08
C VAL A 89 3.46 0.30 -24.40
N PRO A 90 4.63 0.49 -25.04
CA PRO A 90 4.96 -0.21 -26.27
C PRO A 90 5.01 -1.72 -26.12
N LEU A 91 5.46 -2.22 -24.97
CA LEU A 91 5.53 -3.66 -24.68
C LEU A 91 4.14 -4.26 -24.49
N ILE A 92 3.23 -3.52 -23.86
CA ILE A 92 1.83 -3.91 -23.71
C ILE A 92 1.16 -3.99 -25.09
N MET A 93 1.34 -2.96 -25.92
CA MET A 93 0.78 -2.95 -27.29
C MET A 93 1.26 -4.10 -28.15
N GLU A 94 2.48 -4.62 -27.91
CA GLU A 94 3.05 -5.75 -28.63
C GLU A 94 2.56 -7.10 -28.10
N ARG A 95 2.26 -7.21 -26.79
CA ARG A 95 2.09 -8.49 -26.11
C ARG A 95 0.70 -8.75 -25.56
N ALA A 96 -0.07 -7.69 -25.29
CA ALA A 96 -1.38 -7.80 -24.67
C ALA A 96 -2.40 -8.41 -25.64
N THR A 97 -3.30 -9.19 -25.09
CA THR A 97 -4.45 -9.76 -25.78
C THR A 97 -5.68 -8.87 -25.59
N GLU A 98 -6.75 -9.12 -26.38
CA GLU A 98 -8.03 -8.46 -26.18
C GLU A 98 -8.61 -8.68 -24.76
N ALA A 99 -8.29 -9.81 -24.12
CA ALA A 99 -8.71 -10.10 -22.76
C ALA A 99 -7.99 -9.20 -21.74
N ASP A 100 -6.68 -8.94 -21.95
CA ASP A 100 -5.89 -8.05 -21.10
C ASP A 100 -6.39 -6.61 -21.19
N TYR A 101 -6.72 -6.14 -22.41
CA TYR A 101 -7.32 -4.81 -22.60
C TYR A 101 -8.69 -4.70 -21.92
N ALA A 102 -9.55 -5.72 -22.05
CA ALA A 102 -10.85 -5.74 -21.39
C ALA A 102 -10.72 -5.72 -19.85
N GLU A 103 -9.73 -6.41 -19.28
CA GLU A 103 -9.44 -6.38 -17.85
C GLU A 103 -8.99 -4.99 -17.40
N LEU A 104 -8.05 -4.35 -18.09
CA LEU A 104 -7.59 -3.00 -17.79
C LEU A 104 -8.71 -1.97 -17.88
N GLU A 105 -9.57 -2.06 -18.89
CA GLU A 105 -10.73 -1.18 -19.07
C GLU A 105 -11.74 -1.35 -17.91
N ALA A 106 -12.01 -2.59 -17.49
CA ALA A 106 -12.90 -2.87 -16.36
C ALA A 106 -12.35 -2.31 -15.05
N ILE A 107 -11.04 -2.45 -14.80
CA ILE A 107 -10.38 -1.90 -13.60
C ILE A 107 -10.43 -0.35 -13.62
N ALA A 108 -10.14 0.27 -14.76
CA ALA A 108 -10.18 1.73 -14.91
C ALA A 108 -11.60 2.27 -14.70
N GLY A 109 -12.62 1.61 -15.27
CA GLY A 109 -14.03 1.97 -15.05
C GLY A 109 -14.44 1.85 -13.58
N HIS A 110 -13.99 0.80 -12.89
CA HIS A 110 -14.24 0.64 -11.46
C HIS A 110 -13.56 1.75 -10.64
N MET A 111 -12.31 2.09 -10.96
CA MET A 111 -11.57 3.17 -10.31
C MET A 111 -12.27 4.53 -10.47
N GLN A 112 -12.76 4.83 -11.67
CA GLN A 112 -13.54 6.04 -11.95
C GLN A 112 -14.81 6.09 -11.11
N LEU A 113 -15.57 5.00 -11.06
CA LEU A 113 -16.80 4.91 -10.26
C LEU A 113 -16.52 5.15 -8.76
N MET A 114 -15.44 4.59 -8.22
CA MET A 114 -15.03 4.81 -6.83
C MET A 114 -14.66 6.27 -6.58
N ALA A 115 -13.96 6.91 -7.52
CA ALA A 115 -13.59 8.33 -7.43
C ALA A 115 -14.81 9.24 -7.45
N GLU A 116 -15.77 9.01 -8.33
CA GLU A 116 -17.02 9.78 -8.43
C GLU A 116 -17.86 9.71 -7.15
N HIS A 117 -17.79 8.60 -6.42
CA HIS A 117 -18.48 8.41 -5.13
C HIS A 117 -17.63 8.83 -3.91
N GLY A 118 -16.40 9.30 -4.10
CA GLY A 118 -15.51 9.74 -3.02
C GLY A 118 -14.94 8.59 -2.18
N TYR A 119 -14.96 7.35 -2.70
CA TYR A 119 -14.41 6.17 -2.01
C TYR A 119 -12.90 6.04 -2.22
N THR A 120 -12.13 6.86 -1.51
CA THR A 120 -10.67 6.95 -1.63
C THR A 120 -9.97 5.60 -1.52
N LEU A 121 -10.37 4.75 -0.57
CA LEU A 121 -9.78 3.41 -0.41
C LEU A 121 -10.03 2.54 -1.66
N GLY A 122 -11.26 2.57 -2.20
CA GLY A 122 -11.60 1.86 -3.44
C GLY A 122 -10.78 2.34 -4.64
N VAL A 123 -10.49 3.64 -4.73
CA VAL A 123 -9.58 4.19 -5.75
C VAL A 123 -8.17 3.62 -5.59
N CYS A 124 -7.61 3.63 -4.37
CA CYS A 124 -6.27 3.09 -4.11
C CYS A 124 -6.17 1.58 -4.43
N GLU A 125 -7.20 0.80 -4.09
CA GLU A 125 -7.24 -0.64 -4.40
C GLU A 125 -7.32 -0.88 -5.91
N ALA A 126 -8.12 -0.10 -6.63
CA ALA A 126 -8.24 -0.19 -8.08
C ALA A 126 -6.94 0.24 -8.78
N ASP A 127 -6.28 1.32 -8.32
CA ASP A 127 -4.97 1.76 -8.81
C ASP A 127 -3.91 0.66 -8.68
N LEU A 128 -3.85 0.01 -7.51
CA LEU A 128 -2.93 -1.11 -7.29
C LEU A 128 -3.22 -2.31 -8.20
N LYS A 129 -4.50 -2.62 -8.47
CA LYS A 129 -4.90 -3.69 -9.41
C LYS A 129 -4.52 -3.32 -10.83
N PHE A 130 -4.75 -2.07 -11.25
CA PHE A 130 -4.39 -1.57 -12.57
C PHE A 130 -2.88 -1.74 -12.85
N HIS A 131 -2.03 -1.30 -11.92
CA HIS A 131 -0.57 -1.44 -12.08
C HIS A 131 -0.05 -2.88 -11.99
N LYS A 132 -0.82 -3.81 -11.43
CA LYS A 132 -0.49 -5.24 -11.47
C LYS A 132 -0.92 -5.94 -12.75
N ALA A 133 -1.91 -5.39 -13.42
CA ALA A 133 -2.42 -5.93 -14.69
C ALA A 133 -1.61 -5.39 -15.89
N LEU A 134 -0.91 -4.25 -15.74
CA LEU A 134 0.06 -3.73 -16.69
C LEU A 134 1.31 -4.62 -16.79
#